data_c17ffd8097a55437d97906ccc2cbe6b0
#
_entry.id   c17ffd8097a55437d97906ccc2cbe6b0
#
_cell.length_a   1.000
_cell.length_b   1.000
_cell.length_c   1.000
_cell.angle_alpha   90.00
_cell.angle_beta   90.00
_cell.angle_gamma   90.00
#
_symmetry.space_group_name_H-M   'P 1'
#
loop_
_entity.id
_entity.type
_entity.pdbx_description
1 polymer ?
#
loop_
_entity_poly.entity_id
_entity_poly.type
_entity_poly.pdbx_seq_one_letter_code
_entity_poly.pdbx_strand_id
1 'polypeptide(L)'
;VMLTSDEVEDLTTKVMQVPIHVTPHDCVPDGNIVGNVKKNLKLLNNWLEKGRAHSDTAIIVSGGDSTDWDHVRSLSHKPNTRVVCVKHSYPHLLKHGIQPWGCVILDPRPLSGKSTHGIIRKTLFEKVDKKTIFFLASMTNPSVTRLLKKQGVEVWGWHAFSEILRQESEKNKPVQTYMERYIQLSA
;
A
#
# COMPACT_ATOMS: atom_id res chain seq x y z
N VAL A 1 -36.45 8.74 -15.71
CA VAL A 1 -37.21 9.03 -14.48
C VAL A 1 -36.27 9.94 -13.67
N MET A 2 -36.67 11.20 -13.46
CA MET A 2 -35.99 12.10 -12.54
C MET A 2 -36.53 11.83 -11.15
N LEU A 3 -35.65 11.51 -10.21
CA LEU A 3 -36.01 11.40 -8.80
C LEU A 3 -36.18 12.82 -8.21
N THR A 4 -37.17 13.01 -7.34
CA THR A 4 -37.35 14.25 -6.59
C THR A 4 -36.28 14.36 -5.49
N SER A 5 -36.02 15.57 -5.00
CA SER A 5 -35.06 15.81 -3.93
C SER A 5 -35.33 14.97 -2.68
N ASP A 6 -36.64 14.79 -2.35
CA ASP A 6 -37.07 14.01 -1.18
C ASP A 6 -36.82 12.50 -1.37
N GLU A 7 -37.00 11.97 -2.61
CA GLU A 7 -36.66 10.58 -2.92
C GLU A 7 -35.15 10.31 -2.87
N VAL A 8 -34.34 11.27 -3.25
CA VAL A 8 -32.88 11.17 -3.15
C VAL A 8 -32.44 11.21 -1.68
N GLU A 9 -33.05 12.08 -0.87
CA GLU A 9 -32.75 12.19 0.56
C GLU A 9 -33.18 10.93 1.33
N ASP A 10 -34.35 10.35 1.03
CA ASP A 10 -34.82 9.08 1.61
C ASP A 10 -33.92 7.90 1.23
N LEU A 11 -33.47 7.82 -0.02
CA LEU A 11 -32.51 6.80 -0.45
C LEU A 11 -31.15 6.94 0.24
N THR A 12 -30.65 8.17 0.39
CA THR A 12 -29.38 8.43 1.06
C THR A 12 -29.47 8.08 2.54
N THR A 13 -30.55 8.43 3.19
CA THR A 13 -30.79 8.11 4.60
C THR A 13 -30.91 6.61 4.84
N LYS A 14 -31.62 5.87 3.96
CA LYS A 14 -31.75 4.41 4.05
C LYS A 14 -30.42 3.70 3.82
N VAL A 15 -29.61 4.15 2.87
CA VAL A 15 -28.29 3.56 2.61
C VAL A 15 -27.34 3.79 3.79
N MET A 16 -27.41 4.95 4.45
CA MET A 16 -26.60 5.24 5.64
C MET A 16 -27.02 4.47 6.90
N GLN A 17 -28.25 3.95 6.96
CA GLN A 17 -28.76 3.18 8.11
C GLN A 17 -28.50 1.68 8.02
N VAL A 18 -27.94 1.16 6.92
CA VAL A 18 -27.50 -0.23 6.84
C VAL A 18 -26.20 -0.37 7.64
N PRO A 19 -26.19 -1.05 8.79
CA PRO A 19 -24.95 -1.28 9.52
C PRO A 19 -24.08 -2.24 8.70
N ILE A 20 -23.12 -1.68 7.97
CA ILE A 20 -22.11 -2.49 7.31
C ILE A 20 -21.15 -2.98 8.40
N HIS A 21 -21.40 -4.18 8.92
CA HIS A 21 -20.43 -4.88 9.74
C HIS A 21 -19.28 -5.33 8.83
N VAL A 22 -18.30 -4.46 8.63
CA VAL A 22 -17.02 -4.86 8.06
C VAL A 22 -16.27 -5.61 9.15
N THR A 23 -16.33 -6.93 9.13
CA THR A 23 -15.42 -7.73 9.92
C THR A 23 -14.06 -7.64 9.22
N PRO A 24 -13.04 -7.01 9.79
CA PRO A 24 -11.71 -7.02 9.20
C PRO A 24 -11.19 -8.46 9.25
N HIS A 25 -11.28 -9.17 8.14
CA HIS A 25 -10.55 -10.41 7.99
C HIS A 25 -9.10 -10.04 7.73
N ASP A 26 -8.30 -10.12 8.77
CA ASP A 26 -6.85 -10.00 8.62
C ASP A 26 -6.36 -11.09 7.68
N CYS A 27 -5.62 -10.67 6.64
CA CYS A 27 -5.07 -11.60 5.65
C CYS A 27 -4.10 -12.62 6.26
N VAL A 28 -3.69 -12.44 7.51
CA VAL A 28 -2.80 -13.30 8.30
C VAL A 28 -3.02 -13.06 9.79
N PRO A 29 -2.69 -14.01 10.69
CA PRO A 29 -2.77 -13.81 12.13
C PRO A 29 -1.94 -12.63 12.64
N ASP A 30 -2.41 -11.95 13.67
CA ASP A 30 -1.79 -10.78 14.30
C ASP A 30 -0.31 -10.99 14.65
N GLY A 31 0.03 -12.16 15.19
CA GLY A 31 1.41 -12.53 15.51
C GLY A 31 2.34 -12.52 14.29
N ASN A 32 1.80 -12.82 13.09
CA ASN A 32 2.56 -12.73 11.85
C ASN A 32 2.78 -11.28 11.44
N ILE A 33 1.79 -10.41 11.63
CA ILE A 33 1.91 -8.97 11.37
C ILE A 33 3.01 -8.37 12.24
N VAL A 34 2.94 -8.59 13.55
CA VAL A 34 3.94 -8.13 14.51
C VAL A 34 5.33 -8.71 14.18
N GLY A 35 5.41 -9.99 13.83
CA GLY A 35 6.65 -10.64 13.40
C GLY A 35 7.24 -10.01 12.13
N ASN A 36 6.39 -9.64 11.16
CA ASN A 36 6.81 -8.96 9.94
C ASN A 36 7.37 -7.58 10.26
N VAL A 37 6.69 -6.81 11.10
CA VAL A 37 7.14 -5.47 11.53
C VAL A 37 8.53 -5.56 12.18
N LYS A 38 8.72 -6.42 13.18
CA LYS A 38 10.00 -6.60 13.89
C LYS A 38 11.15 -6.98 12.94
N LYS A 39 10.87 -7.75 11.89
CA LYS A 39 11.87 -8.12 10.87
C LYS A 39 12.15 -6.98 9.91
N ASN A 40 11.12 -6.26 9.46
CA ASN A 40 11.29 -5.14 8.52
C ASN A 40 11.99 -3.94 9.16
N LEU A 41 11.80 -3.68 10.46
CA LEU A 41 12.57 -2.67 11.20
C LEU A 41 14.09 -2.90 11.12
N LYS A 42 14.52 -4.17 10.96
CA LYS A 42 15.93 -4.53 10.79
C LYS A 42 16.38 -4.57 9.33
N LEU A 43 15.45 -4.77 8.40
CA LEU A 43 15.75 -4.92 6.96
C LEU A 43 15.71 -3.61 6.20
N LEU A 44 14.87 -2.66 6.61
CA LEU A 44 14.67 -1.39 5.94
C LEU A 44 15.53 -0.30 6.61
N ASN A 45 16.32 0.40 5.82
CA ASN A 45 17.17 1.49 6.29
C ASN A 45 16.52 2.86 6.06
N ASN A 46 15.69 2.97 5.00
CA ASN A 46 15.02 4.20 4.61
C ASN A 46 13.55 4.13 5.04
N TRP A 47 13.06 5.20 5.66
CA TRP A 47 11.69 5.31 6.11
C TRP A 47 11.08 6.62 5.64
N LEU A 48 9.80 6.56 5.26
CA LEU A 48 9.06 7.76 4.91
C LEU A 48 8.87 8.63 6.15
N GLU A 49 9.18 9.91 5.99
CA GLU A 49 8.92 10.95 6.97
C GLU A 49 7.95 11.97 6.37
N LYS A 50 7.30 12.76 7.23
CA LYS A 50 6.43 13.84 6.79
C LYS A 50 7.24 14.84 5.95
N GLY A 51 6.95 14.87 4.66
CA GLY A 51 7.56 15.82 3.74
C GLY A 51 6.91 17.19 3.78
N ARG A 52 7.53 18.16 3.10
CA ARG A 52 6.90 19.44 2.81
C ARG A 52 5.90 19.25 1.66
N ALA A 53 4.79 19.98 1.71
CA ALA A 53 3.89 20.08 0.58
C ALA A 53 4.63 20.64 -0.65
N HIS A 54 4.38 20.08 -1.83
CA HIS A 54 4.89 20.56 -3.10
C HIS A 54 3.79 20.51 -4.16
N SER A 55 4.04 21.10 -5.32
CA SER A 55 3.05 21.29 -6.38
C SER A 55 2.96 20.13 -7.38
N ASP A 56 3.66 19.03 -7.15
CA ASP A 56 3.60 17.87 -8.04
C ASP A 56 2.23 17.20 -8.00
N THR A 57 1.78 16.70 -9.13
CA THR A 57 0.54 15.92 -9.26
C THR A 57 0.84 14.44 -9.10
N ALA A 58 0.11 13.74 -8.24
CA ALA A 58 0.17 12.28 -8.13
C ALA A 58 -1.00 11.63 -8.88
N ILE A 59 -0.70 10.69 -9.78
CA ILE A 59 -1.68 9.80 -10.38
C ILE A 59 -1.64 8.50 -9.60
N ILE A 60 -2.74 8.20 -8.90
CA ILE A 60 -2.86 6.97 -8.11
C ILE A 60 -3.53 5.89 -8.95
N VAL A 61 -2.80 4.82 -9.26
CA VAL A 61 -3.31 3.68 -10.03
C VAL A 61 -3.59 2.51 -9.10
N SER A 62 -4.86 2.26 -8.85
CA SER A 62 -5.35 1.15 -8.02
C SER A 62 -5.50 -0.15 -8.81
N GLY A 63 -5.92 -1.24 -8.15
CA GLY A 63 -6.02 -2.59 -8.72
C GLY A 63 -7.33 -2.91 -9.45
N GLY A 64 -8.03 -1.93 -10.00
CA GLY A 64 -9.29 -2.15 -10.73
C GLY A 64 -9.09 -2.58 -12.19
N ASP A 65 -10.01 -3.42 -12.70
CA ASP A 65 -9.98 -3.90 -14.10
C ASP A 65 -10.41 -2.82 -15.11
N SER A 66 -11.07 -1.75 -14.64
CA SER A 66 -11.61 -0.66 -15.46
C SER A 66 -10.61 0.49 -15.71
N THR A 67 -9.32 0.27 -15.49
CA THR A 67 -8.31 1.31 -15.69
C THR A 67 -8.18 1.68 -17.17
N ASP A 68 -8.40 2.95 -17.50
CA ASP A 68 -8.09 3.50 -18.81
C ASP A 68 -6.59 3.79 -18.93
N TRP A 69 -5.87 2.84 -19.52
CA TRP A 69 -4.41 2.91 -19.65
C TRP A 69 -3.92 4.02 -20.58
N ASP A 70 -4.70 4.36 -21.60
CA ASP A 70 -4.32 5.43 -22.52
C ASP A 70 -4.46 6.80 -21.85
N HIS A 71 -5.49 6.96 -21.03
CA HIS A 71 -5.65 8.15 -20.20
C HIS A 71 -4.52 8.27 -19.16
N VAL A 72 -4.19 7.19 -18.44
CA VAL A 72 -3.06 7.18 -17.49
C VAL A 72 -1.76 7.53 -18.19
N ARG A 73 -1.50 6.97 -19.39
CA ARG A 73 -0.31 7.28 -20.18
C ARG A 73 -0.27 8.76 -20.56
N SER A 74 -1.37 9.30 -21.06
CA SER A 74 -1.48 10.72 -21.42
C SER A 74 -1.15 11.64 -20.25
N LEU A 75 -1.70 11.32 -19.06
CA LEU A 75 -1.44 12.09 -17.85
C LEU A 75 0.01 11.94 -17.36
N SER A 76 0.61 10.76 -17.49
CA SER A 76 1.97 10.48 -17.00
C SER A 76 3.07 11.30 -17.70
N HIS A 77 2.76 11.82 -18.90
CA HIS A 77 3.68 12.69 -19.65
C HIS A 77 3.58 14.17 -19.28
N LYS A 78 2.62 14.56 -18.44
CA LYS A 78 2.51 15.95 -18.02
C LYS A 78 3.67 16.32 -17.06
N PRO A 79 4.20 17.55 -17.15
CA PRO A 79 5.25 18.00 -16.25
C PRO A 79 4.80 17.92 -14.79
N ASN A 80 5.73 17.68 -13.90
CA ASN A 80 5.51 17.57 -12.45
C ASN A 80 4.47 16.51 -12.06
N THR A 81 4.34 15.46 -12.86
CA THR A 81 3.39 14.37 -12.60
C THR A 81 4.14 13.09 -12.24
N ARG A 82 3.69 12.43 -11.19
CA ARG A 82 4.25 11.16 -10.71
C ARG A 82 3.18 10.08 -10.68
N VAL A 83 3.47 8.94 -11.28
CA VAL A 83 2.57 7.78 -11.24
C VAL A 83 2.92 6.93 -10.01
N VAL A 84 1.98 6.75 -9.11
CA VAL A 84 2.08 5.88 -7.94
C VAL A 84 1.07 4.74 -8.10
N CYS A 85 1.47 3.52 -7.88
CA CYS A 85 0.61 2.36 -8.06
C CYS A 85 0.63 1.42 -6.86
N VAL A 86 -0.36 0.52 -6.80
CA VAL A 86 -0.34 -0.62 -5.89
C VAL A 86 0.30 -1.83 -6.58
N LYS A 87 0.70 -2.83 -5.78
CA LYS A 87 1.44 -4.02 -6.27
C LYS A 87 0.81 -4.71 -7.50
N HIS A 88 -0.54 -4.79 -7.56
CA HIS A 88 -1.24 -5.49 -8.66
C HIS A 88 -1.21 -4.70 -9.97
N SER A 89 -1.24 -3.38 -9.90
CA SER A 89 -1.21 -2.51 -11.10
C SER A 89 0.21 -2.33 -11.65
N TYR A 90 1.23 -2.62 -10.84
CA TYR A 90 2.63 -2.43 -11.22
C TYR A 90 3.02 -3.15 -12.53
N PRO A 91 2.81 -4.48 -12.69
CA PRO A 91 3.16 -5.16 -13.94
C PRO A 91 2.32 -4.69 -15.13
N HIS A 92 1.08 -4.24 -14.90
CA HIS A 92 0.22 -3.69 -15.97
C HIS A 92 0.76 -2.36 -16.47
N LEU A 93 1.19 -1.46 -15.59
CA LEU A 93 1.83 -0.20 -15.99
C LEU A 93 3.04 -0.45 -16.88
N LEU A 94 3.94 -1.36 -16.47
CA LEU A 94 5.12 -1.70 -17.27
C LEU A 94 4.75 -2.29 -18.63
N LYS A 95 3.71 -3.14 -18.70
CA LYS A 95 3.20 -3.71 -19.94
C LYS A 95 2.68 -2.61 -20.90
N HIS A 96 2.09 -1.55 -20.36
CA HIS A 96 1.60 -0.41 -21.12
C HIS A 96 2.66 0.67 -21.37
N GLY A 97 3.93 0.41 -21.04
CA GLY A 97 5.02 1.36 -21.24
C GLY A 97 4.98 2.57 -20.32
N ILE A 98 4.23 2.49 -19.22
CA ILE A 98 4.12 3.56 -18.23
C ILE A 98 5.08 3.27 -17.08
N GLN A 99 6.04 4.17 -16.85
CA GLN A 99 7.02 4.08 -15.79
C GLN A 99 6.40 4.58 -14.48
N PRO A 100 6.13 3.73 -13.47
CA PRO A 100 5.71 4.22 -12.17
C PRO A 100 6.89 4.82 -11.41
N TRP A 101 6.66 6.00 -10.82
CA TRP A 101 7.59 6.60 -9.87
C TRP A 101 7.65 5.81 -8.57
N GLY A 102 6.49 5.31 -8.11
CA GLY A 102 6.39 4.57 -6.87
C GLY A 102 5.40 3.42 -6.90
N CYS A 103 5.69 2.36 -6.17
CA CYS A 103 4.81 1.21 -5.98
C CYS A 103 4.58 0.96 -4.48
N VAL A 104 3.33 1.06 -4.02
CA VAL A 104 2.95 0.86 -2.62
C VAL A 104 2.52 -0.58 -2.38
N ILE A 105 3.07 -1.20 -1.34
CA ILE A 105 2.80 -2.59 -0.96
C ILE A 105 2.44 -2.66 0.52
N LEU A 106 1.28 -3.24 0.81
CA LEU A 106 0.73 -3.42 2.16
C LEU A 106 0.36 -4.89 2.45
N ASP A 107 0.97 -5.87 1.84
CA ASP A 107 0.53 -7.26 1.95
C ASP A 107 1.39 -8.06 2.94
N PRO A 108 0.84 -8.54 4.05
CA PRO A 108 1.56 -9.33 5.05
C PRO A 108 1.81 -10.78 4.65
N ARG A 109 1.22 -11.27 3.53
CA ARG A 109 1.36 -12.65 3.06
C ARG A 109 2.74 -12.93 2.48
N PRO A 110 3.29 -14.14 2.63
CA PRO A 110 4.59 -14.51 2.09
C PRO A 110 4.55 -14.70 0.55
N LEU A 111 5.72 -14.65 -0.08
CA LEU A 111 5.90 -14.96 -1.51
C LEU A 111 5.89 -16.46 -1.80
N SER A 112 6.11 -17.30 -0.80
CA SER A 112 6.16 -18.76 -0.93
C SER A 112 5.97 -19.43 0.43
N GLY A 113 5.72 -20.74 0.41
CA GLY A 113 5.55 -21.56 1.60
C GLY A 113 4.12 -22.03 1.80
N LYS A 114 3.91 -22.85 2.83
CA LYS A 114 2.59 -23.30 3.25
C LYS A 114 1.95 -22.19 4.09
N SER A 115 1.05 -21.42 3.49
CA SER A 115 0.26 -20.41 4.19
C SER A 115 -1.21 -20.70 4.02
N THR A 116 -1.95 -20.84 5.11
CA THR A 116 -3.42 -21.00 5.10
C THR A 116 -4.14 -19.74 4.60
N HIS A 117 -3.44 -18.60 4.60
CA HIS A 117 -3.97 -17.29 4.19
C HIS A 117 -3.53 -16.89 2.76
N GLY A 118 -2.98 -17.86 2.01
CA GLY A 118 -2.50 -17.62 0.64
C GLY A 118 -1.11 -16.99 0.60
N ILE A 119 -0.62 -16.81 -0.61
CA ILE A 119 0.70 -16.25 -0.91
C ILE A 119 0.57 -15.08 -1.90
N ILE A 120 1.53 -14.16 -1.86
CA ILE A 120 1.68 -13.16 -2.91
C ILE A 120 2.29 -13.84 -4.15
N ARG A 121 1.71 -13.60 -5.31
CA ARG A 121 2.26 -14.13 -6.56
C ARG A 121 3.63 -13.50 -6.83
N LYS A 122 4.67 -14.32 -6.85
CA LYS A 122 6.05 -13.88 -7.12
C LYS A 122 6.19 -13.23 -8.49
N THR A 123 5.36 -13.63 -9.45
CA THR A 123 5.28 -13.06 -10.80
C THR A 123 5.05 -11.55 -10.83
N LEU A 124 4.44 -10.98 -9.77
CA LEU A 124 4.29 -9.53 -9.65
C LEU A 124 5.63 -8.78 -9.60
N PHE A 125 6.71 -9.47 -9.26
CA PHE A 125 8.05 -8.89 -9.07
C PHE A 125 9.12 -9.54 -9.98
N GLU A 126 8.71 -10.26 -11.03
CA GLU A 126 9.66 -10.87 -11.98
C GLU A 126 10.41 -9.83 -12.81
N LYS A 127 9.71 -8.78 -13.19
CA LYS A 127 10.30 -7.63 -13.89
C LYS A 127 10.10 -6.39 -13.04
N VAL A 128 11.16 -5.91 -12.42
CA VAL A 128 11.15 -4.64 -11.68
C VAL A 128 12.01 -3.62 -12.39
N ASP A 129 11.50 -2.42 -12.50
CA ASP A 129 12.27 -1.28 -13.02
C ASP A 129 13.04 -0.64 -11.86
N LYS A 130 14.34 -0.45 -12.04
CA LYS A 130 15.24 0.13 -11.03
C LYS A 130 14.95 1.62 -10.74
N LYS A 131 14.18 2.27 -11.61
CA LYS A 131 13.76 3.67 -11.42
C LYS A 131 12.51 3.79 -10.53
N THR A 132 11.82 2.68 -10.25
CA THR A 132 10.65 2.67 -9.38
C THR A 132 11.08 2.55 -7.92
N ILE A 133 10.56 3.42 -7.07
CA ILE A 133 10.72 3.32 -5.62
C ILE A 133 9.62 2.42 -5.06
N PHE A 134 9.98 1.43 -4.25
CA PHE A 134 9.02 0.55 -3.60
C PHE A 134 8.76 0.99 -2.17
N PHE A 135 7.52 1.40 -1.88
CA PHE A 135 7.07 1.82 -0.55
C PHE A 135 6.40 0.65 0.17
N LEU A 136 7.11 0.03 1.09
CA LEU A 136 6.66 -1.15 1.82
C LEU A 136 6.10 -0.77 3.18
N ALA A 137 4.84 -1.14 3.45
CA ALA A 137 4.34 -1.05 4.81
C ALA A 137 5.20 -1.94 5.74
N SER A 138 5.41 -1.51 6.96
CA SER A 138 6.20 -2.27 7.95
C SER A 138 5.66 -3.68 8.16
N MET A 139 4.36 -3.88 7.99
CA MET A 139 3.68 -5.18 8.08
C MET A 139 3.83 -6.06 6.82
N THR A 140 4.33 -5.55 5.70
CA THR A 140 4.58 -6.34 4.49
C THR A 140 5.48 -7.53 4.82
N ASN A 141 5.23 -8.69 4.19
CA ASN A 141 6.04 -9.86 4.49
C ASN A 141 7.52 -9.63 4.14
N PRO A 142 8.45 -9.94 5.05
CA PRO A 142 9.89 -9.73 4.83
C PRO A 142 10.49 -10.47 3.62
N SER A 143 9.80 -11.49 3.09
CA SER A 143 10.23 -12.15 1.86
C SER A 143 10.14 -11.23 0.65
N VAL A 144 9.16 -10.33 0.62
CA VAL A 144 9.02 -9.28 -0.41
C VAL A 144 10.16 -8.28 -0.29
N THR A 145 10.42 -7.79 0.92
CA THR A 145 11.52 -6.85 1.20
C THR A 145 12.85 -7.41 0.73
N ARG A 146 13.16 -8.67 1.09
CA ARG A 146 14.42 -9.33 0.68
C ARG A 146 14.51 -9.50 -0.83
N LEU A 147 13.41 -9.89 -1.48
CA LEU A 147 13.39 -10.06 -2.93
C LEU A 147 13.71 -8.74 -3.65
N LEU A 148 13.01 -7.67 -3.30
CA LEU A 148 13.19 -6.36 -3.93
C LEU A 148 14.61 -5.80 -3.67
N LYS A 149 15.11 -5.91 -2.45
CA LYS A 149 16.51 -5.52 -2.14
C LYS A 149 17.53 -6.34 -2.94
N LYS A 150 17.30 -7.65 -3.12
CA LYS A 150 18.17 -8.51 -3.95
C LYS A 150 18.17 -8.08 -5.42
N GLN A 151 17.07 -7.52 -5.91
CA GLN A 151 16.96 -7.00 -7.28
C GLN A 151 17.60 -5.62 -7.45
N GLY A 152 18.09 -5.01 -6.37
CA GLY A 152 18.78 -3.73 -6.38
C GLY A 152 17.88 -2.54 -6.66
N VAL A 153 16.61 -2.63 -6.32
CA VAL A 153 15.66 -1.50 -6.40
C VAL A 153 15.65 -0.71 -5.10
N GLU A 154 15.27 0.56 -5.18
CA GLU A 154 15.12 1.42 -4.02
C GLU A 154 13.87 1.04 -3.23
N VAL A 155 14.05 0.85 -1.91
CA VAL A 155 12.97 0.41 -1.00
C VAL A 155 12.90 1.32 0.20
N TRP A 156 11.70 1.84 0.48
CA TRP A 156 11.37 2.68 1.63
C TRP A 156 10.30 2.03 2.48
N GLY A 157 10.46 2.11 3.79
CA GLY A 157 9.46 1.67 4.75
C GLY A 157 8.47 2.77 5.09
N TRP A 158 7.25 2.40 5.45
CA TRP A 158 6.25 3.26 6.07
C TRP A 158 5.39 2.45 7.04
N HIS A 159 4.72 3.13 7.98
CA HIS A 159 3.84 2.46 8.91
C HIS A 159 2.38 2.69 8.52
N ALA A 160 1.66 1.59 8.27
CA ALA A 160 0.21 1.63 8.22
C ALA A 160 -0.34 1.69 9.65
N PHE A 161 -1.30 2.56 9.90
CA PHE A 161 -2.01 2.54 11.17
C PHE A 161 -2.83 1.26 11.28
N SER A 162 -2.64 0.51 12.37
CA SER A 162 -3.49 -0.60 12.75
C SER A 162 -3.54 -0.72 14.26
N GLU A 163 -4.68 -1.16 14.79
CA GLU A 163 -4.87 -1.35 16.22
C GLU A 163 -3.87 -2.35 16.82
N ILE A 164 -3.52 -3.40 16.07
CA ILE A 164 -2.52 -4.39 16.46
C ILE A 164 -1.16 -3.74 16.69
N LEU A 165 -0.75 -2.85 15.78
CA LEU A 165 0.53 -2.14 15.91
C LEU A 165 0.50 -1.13 17.04
N ARG A 166 -0.64 -0.49 17.30
CA ARG A 166 -0.83 0.40 18.45
C ARG A 166 -0.64 -0.37 19.75
N GLN A 167 -1.33 -1.50 19.92
CA GLN A 167 -1.21 -2.34 21.10
C GLN A 167 0.20 -2.92 21.31
N GLU A 168 0.88 -3.28 20.21
CA GLU A 168 2.27 -3.76 20.30
C GLU A 168 3.24 -2.62 20.64
N SER A 169 2.97 -1.40 20.21
CA SER A 169 3.78 -0.23 20.56
C SER A 169 3.75 0.07 22.06
N GLU A 170 2.61 -0.14 22.71
CA GLU A 170 2.45 0.02 24.15
C GLU A 170 3.30 -0.98 24.95
N LYS A 171 3.55 -2.17 24.40
CA LYS A 171 4.33 -3.24 25.03
C LYS A 171 5.81 -3.26 24.64
N ASN A 172 6.18 -2.60 23.57
CA ASN A 172 7.50 -2.71 22.95
C ASN A 172 8.09 -1.33 22.63
N LYS A 173 8.92 -0.82 23.52
CA LYS A 173 9.52 0.51 23.42
C LYS A 173 10.19 0.83 22.06
N PRO A 174 10.94 -0.07 21.40
CA PRO A 174 11.45 0.15 20.06
C PRO A 174 10.36 0.36 18.99
N VAL A 175 9.24 -0.37 19.09
CA VAL A 175 8.09 -0.18 18.19
C VAL A 175 7.40 1.15 18.49
N GLN A 176 7.25 1.50 19.75
CA GLN A 176 6.67 2.78 20.20
C GLN A 176 7.47 3.97 19.66
N THR A 177 8.79 4.01 19.88
CA THR A 177 9.65 5.09 19.40
C THR A 177 9.56 5.26 17.88
N TYR A 178 9.45 4.15 17.17
CA TYR A 178 9.30 4.14 15.73
C TYR A 178 7.92 4.66 15.29
N MET A 179 6.86 4.22 15.95
CA MET A 179 5.48 4.64 15.69
C MET A 179 5.29 6.13 15.97
N GLU A 180 5.79 6.64 17.09
CA GLU A 180 5.73 8.06 17.43
C GLU A 180 6.42 8.95 16.40
N ARG A 181 7.54 8.47 15.83
CA ARG A 181 8.29 9.21 14.82
C ARG A 181 7.62 9.24 13.44
N TYR A 182 6.90 8.19 13.06
CA TYR A 182 6.41 7.99 11.68
C TYR A 182 4.90 7.96 11.52
N ILE A 183 4.10 7.77 12.60
CA ILE A 183 2.61 7.79 12.54
C ILE A 183 2.03 9.21 12.43
N GLN A 184 2.78 10.24 12.72
CA GLN A 184 2.32 11.62 12.45
C GLN A 184 2.03 11.90 10.95
N LEU A 185 2.16 10.89 10.09
CA LEU A 185 1.85 10.99 8.66
C LEU A 185 0.37 10.76 8.33
N SER A 186 -0.45 10.29 9.26
CA SER A 186 -1.85 9.89 9.03
C SER A 186 -2.89 10.69 9.82
N ALA A 187 -2.51 11.78 10.43
CA ALA A 187 -3.43 12.70 11.11
C ALA A 187 -3.73 13.91 10.23
#